data_53e44b25319edbc37e4b17da3cfcd730
#
_entry.id   53e44b25319edbc37e4b17da3cfcd730
#
_cell.length_a   1.000
_cell.length_b   1.000
_cell.length_c   1.000
_cell.angle_alpha   90.00
_cell.angle_beta   90.00
_cell.angle_gamma   90.00
#
_symmetry.space_group_name_H-M   'P 1'
#
loop_
_entity.id
_entity.type
_entity.pdbx_description
1 polymer ?
#
loop_
_entity_poly.entity_id
_entity_poly.type
_entity_poly.pdbx_seq_one_letter_code
_entity_poly.pdbx_strand_id
1 'polypeptide(L)'
;MSAERGVVWMGGRDGVRVAVVADVPAVKAVTDMAYRHYIARIGVVPQPMEADHMANVVAGRVFVTGEPVTGLVVIEERADHLFLDSIAVHPDAHGTGVGRRLLEFVDARARALGLGEVRLYTNALMWENQEIYPRFGYEVVERRVDGSYDRVHYRKLLG
;
A
#
# COMPACT_ATOMS: atom_id res chain seq x y z
N MET A 1 0.53 -11.63 -21.05
CA MET A 1 0.55 -12.00 -20.69
C MET A 1 0.05 -11.96 -20.20
N SER A 2 -0.02 -11.67 -20.16
CA SER A 2 -0.15 -11.85 -19.54
C SER A 2 -0.49 -12.28 -18.98
N ALA A 3 -0.93 -12.12 -19.25
CA ALA A 3 -1.24 -12.78 -18.17
C ALA A 3 -0.30 -13.50 -17.53
N GLU A 4 0.31 -13.82 -18.09
CA GLU A 4 1.19 -14.40 -17.46
C GLU A 4 1.88 -13.68 -16.56
N ARG A 5 1.94 -12.47 -16.68
CA ARG A 5 2.70 -11.74 -15.80
C ARG A 5 2.25 -11.85 -14.39
N GLY A 6 1.02 -11.78 -14.13
CA GLY A 6 0.57 -11.95 -12.78
C GLY A 6 0.85 -13.33 -12.28
N VAL A 7 0.68 -14.29 -13.14
CA VAL A 7 0.90 -15.66 -12.76
C VAL A 7 2.31 -15.95 -12.33
N VAL A 8 3.25 -15.46 -13.06
CA VAL A 8 4.64 -15.72 -12.75
C VAL A 8 5.03 -15.20 -11.41
N TRP A 9 4.42 -14.15 -10.99
CA TRP A 9 4.73 -13.50 -9.78
C TRP A 9 4.09 -14.04 -8.60
N MET A 10 2.87 -14.49 -8.76
CA MET A 10 2.11 -14.92 -7.67
C MET A 10 2.82 -15.98 -6.98
N GLY A 11 2.86 -15.95 -5.75
CA GLY A 11 3.55 -16.90 -4.99
C GLY A 11 5.05 -16.78 -5.09
N GLY A 12 5.53 -15.65 -5.55
CA GLY A 12 6.93 -15.41 -5.61
C GLY A 12 7.58 -15.51 -4.25
N ARG A 13 8.91 -15.34 -4.20
CA ARG A 13 9.68 -15.54 -3.00
C ARG A 13 9.27 -14.66 -1.86
N ASP A 14 8.68 -13.51 -2.17
CA ASP A 14 8.22 -12.59 -1.15
C ASP A 14 6.87 -12.97 -0.56
N GLY A 15 6.20 -13.98 -1.11
CA GLY A 15 4.89 -14.41 -0.62
C GLY A 15 3.78 -13.42 -0.89
N VAL A 16 3.99 -12.45 -1.78
CA VAL A 16 2.99 -11.47 -2.16
C VAL A 16 2.33 -11.89 -3.47
N ARG A 17 1.02 -11.88 -3.52
CA ARG A 17 0.27 -12.29 -4.71
C ARG A 17 -0.85 -11.29 -5.01
N VAL A 18 -1.33 -11.29 -6.25
CA VAL A 18 -2.48 -10.47 -6.60
C VAL A 18 -3.72 -10.99 -5.87
N ALA A 19 -4.51 -10.08 -5.33
CA ALA A 19 -5.75 -10.45 -4.65
C ALA A 19 -6.80 -10.90 -5.65
N VAL A 20 -7.62 -11.86 -5.23
CA VAL A 20 -8.78 -12.31 -6.00
C VAL A 20 -10.06 -11.94 -5.24
N VAL A 21 -11.22 -12.07 -5.88
CA VAL A 21 -12.49 -11.64 -5.30
C VAL A 21 -12.74 -12.26 -3.92
N ALA A 22 -12.34 -13.51 -3.73
CA ALA A 22 -12.50 -14.19 -2.44
C ALA A 22 -11.71 -13.52 -1.32
N ASP A 23 -10.70 -12.72 -1.64
CA ASP A 23 -9.89 -12.02 -0.64
C ASP A 23 -10.55 -10.72 -0.14
N VAL A 24 -11.59 -10.22 -0.81
CA VAL A 24 -12.17 -8.92 -0.47
C VAL A 24 -12.55 -8.76 1.00
N PRO A 25 -13.21 -9.74 1.64
CA PRO A 25 -13.51 -9.60 3.06
C PRO A 25 -12.25 -9.46 3.92
N ALA A 26 -11.20 -10.20 3.62
CA ALA A 26 -9.95 -10.12 4.37
C ALA A 26 -9.24 -8.78 4.12
N VAL A 27 -9.26 -8.29 2.89
CA VAL A 27 -8.70 -6.99 2.53
C VAL A 27 -9.38 -5.88 3.34
N LYS A 28 -10.71 -5.91 3.40
CA LYS A 28 -11.45 -4.92 4.18
C LYS A 28 -11.12 -5.05 5.67
N ALA A 29 -11.11 -6.26 6.21
CA ALA A 29 -10.88 -6.47 7.63
C ALA A 29 -9.48 -6.01 8.06
N VAL A 30 -8.46 -6.36 7.30
CA VAL A 30 -7.08 -5.96 7.62
C VAL A 30 -6.92 -4.44 7.50
N THR A 31 -7.50 -3.84 6.46
CA THR A 31 -7.47 -2.39 6.30
C THR A 31 -8.13 -1.70 7.49
N ASP A 32 -9.32 -2.12 7.87
CA ASP A 32 -10.04 -1.53 8.99
C ASP A 32 -9.24 -1.66 10.29
N MET A 33 -8.67 -2.82 10.56
CA MET A 33 -7.86 -3.04 11.75
C MET A 33 -6.60 -2.19 11.78
N ALA A 34 -5.98 -1.98 10.62
CA ALA A 34 -4.75 -1.20 10.55
C ALA A 34 -5.00 0.29 10.74
N TYR A 35 -6.16 0.79 10.30
CA TYR A 35 -6.40 2.24 10.25
C TYR A 35 -7.38 2.76 11.29
N ARG A 36 -8.19 1.89 11.93
CA ARG A 36 -9.26 2.38 12.80
C ARG A 36 -8.79 3.25 13.96
N HIS A 37 -7.62 2.99 14.50
CA HIS A 37 -7.11 3.76 15.62
C HIS A 37 -6.79 5.21 15.24
N TYR A 38 -6.67 5.52 13.95
CA TYR A 38 -6.43 6.87 13.48
C TYR A 38 -7.71 7.73 13.45
N ILE A 39 -8.89 7.11 13.52
CA ILE A 39 -10.14 7.87 13.44
C ILE A 39 -10.20 8.96 14.50
N ALA A 40 -9.89 8.59 15.76
CA ALA A 40 -9.92 9.56 16.85
C ALA A 40 -8.83 10.62 16.70
N ARG A 41 -7.65 10.23 16.24
CA ARG A 41 -6.52 11.15 16.11
C ARG A 41 -6.74 12.16 14.99
N ILE A 42 -7.24 11.70 13.86
CA ILE A 42 -7.41 12.54 12.68
C ILE A 42 -8.72 13.30 12.70
N GLY A 43 -9.75 12.74 13.33
CA GLY A 43 -11.07 13.35 13.41
C GLY A 43 -11.98 13.00 12.24
N VAL A 44 -11.51 12.20 11.29
CA VAL A 44 -12.30 11.71 10.16
C VAL A 44 -11.89 10.28 9.89
N VAL A 45 -12.71 9.54 9.14
CA VAL A 45 -12.37 8.18 8.75
C VAL A 45 -11.25 8.23 7.70
N PRO A 46 -10.14 7.52 7.92
CA PRO A 46 -9.08 7.45 6.93
C PRO A 46 -9.59 6.91 5.59
N GLN A 47 -9.13 7.51 4.49
CA GLN A 47 -9.61 7.15 3.16
C GLN A 47 -9.49 5.65 2.82
N PRO A 48 -8.42 4.94 3.21
CA PRO A 48 -8.35 3.50 2.90
C PRO A 48 -9.53 2.70 3.45
N MET A 49 -10.11 3.12 4.57
CA MET A 49 -11.26 2.43 5.15
C MET A 49 -12.54 2.62 4.35
N GLU A 50 -12.59 3.67 3.52
CA GLU A 50 -13.76 3.99 2.68
C GLU A 50 -13.57 3.55 1.24
N ALA A 51 -12.45 2.92 0.91
CA ALA A 51 -12.16 2.51 -0.46
C ALA A 51 -13.13 1.42 -0.95
N ASP A 52 -13.37 1.41 -2.24
CA ASP A 52 -14.13 0.34 -2.88
C ASP A 52 -13.17 -0.83 -3.13
N HIS A 53 -13.07 -1.70 -2.13
CA HIS A 53 -12.12 -2.83 -2.17
C HIS A 53 -12.42 -3.79 -3.31
N MET A 54 -13.70 -4.05 -3.57
CA MET A 54 -14.07 -4.93 -4.68
C MET A 54 -13.60 -4.36 -6.01
N ALA A 55 -13.84 -3.07 -6.25
CA ALA A 55 -13.42 -2.43 -7.49
C ALA A 55 -11.90 -2.46 -7.64
N ASN A 56 -11.16 -2.22 -6.56
CA ASN A 56 -9.71 -2.27 -6.58
C ASN A 56 -9.19 -3.67 -6.87
N VAL A 57 -9.81 -4.70 -6.31
CA VAL A 57 -9.43 -6.09 -6.57
C VAL A 57 -9.72 -6.45 -8.02
N VAL A 58 -10.90 -6.12 -8.52
CA VAL A 58 -11.27 -6.40 -9.92
C VAL A 58 -10.32 -5.69 -10.89
N ALA A 59 -9.87 -4.49 -10.53
CA ALA A 59 -8.93 -3.74 -11.36
C ALA A 59 -7.48 -4.25 -11.27
N GLY A 60 -7.20 -5.25 -10.42
CA GLY A 60 -5.85 -5.80 -10.28
C GLY A 60 -4.90 -4.92 -9.50
N ARG A 61 -5.41 -4.04 -8.66
CA ARG A 61 -4.60 -3.08 -7.91
C ARG A 61 -4.20 -3.56 -6.52
N VAL A 62 -4.76 -4.65 -6.03
CA VAL A 62 -4.55 -5.12 -4.66
C VAL A 62 -3.66 -6.34 -4.66
N PHE A 63 -2.62 -6.31 -3.83
CA PHE A 63 -1.72 -7.44 -3.62
C PHE A 63 -1.70 -7.76 -2.13
N VAL A 64 -1.75 -9.03 -1.81
CA VAL A 64 -1.91 -9.52 -0.44
C VAL A 64 -0.79 -10.49 -0.09
N THR A 65 -0.54 -10.65 1.21
CA THR A 65 0.42 -11.62 1.72
C THR A 65 -0.13 -12.27 2.98
N GLY A 66 0.30 -13.51 3.21
CA GLY A 66 -0.12 -14.28 4.38
C GLY A 66 -1.33 -15.16 4.13
N GLU A 67 -1.41 -16.25 4.91
CA GLU A 67 -2.51 -17.19 4.87
C GLU A 67 -2.85 -17.58 6.30
N PRO A 68 -3.88 -16.97 6.91
CA PRO A 68 -4.76 -15.94 6.32
C PRO A 68 -4.02 -14.63 6.04
N VAL A 69 -4.65 -13.74 5.28
CA VAL A 69 -4.05 -12.48 4.88
C VAL A 69 -3.64 -11.65 6.10
N THR A 70 -2.37 -11.25 6.14
CA THR A 70 -1.84 -10.41 7.22
C THR A 70 -1.42 -9.03 6.75
N GLY A 71 -1.33 -8.84 5.45
CA GLY A 71 -0.96 -7.52 4.91
C GLY A 71 -1.36 -7.36 3.47
N LEU A 72 -1.43 -6.11 3.03
CA LEU A 72 -1.80 -5.80 1.65
C LEU A 72 -1.26 -4.44 1.23
N VAL A 73 -1.16 -4.25 -0.08
CA VAL A 73 -0.95 -2.94 -0.68
C VAL A 73 -1.99 -2.72 -1.76
N VAL A 74 -2.37 -1.47 -1.94
CA VAL A 74 -3.15 -1.03 -3.10
C VAL A 74 -2.25 -0.10 -3.89
N ILE A 75 -2.00 -0.46 -5.14
CA ILE A 75 -1.08 0.29 -6.00
C ILE A 75 -1.76 0.62 -7.33
N GLU A 76 -1.36 1.75 -7.89
CA GLU A 76 -1.92 2.19 -9.17
C GLU A 76 -0.80 2.61 -10.09
N GLU A 77 -0.77 2.02 -11.26
CA GLU A 77 0.21 2.37 -12.28
C GLU A 77 -0.17 3.71 -12.90
N ARG A 78 0.76 4.68 -12.86
CA ARG A 78 0.60 5.98 -13.49
C ARG A 78 1.60 6.08 -14.64
N ALA A 79 1.52 7.15 -15.41
CA ALA A 79 2.35 7.31 -16.61
C ALA A 79 3.85 7.28 -16.31
N ASP A 80 4.27 7.89 -15.21
CA ASP A 80 5.68 8.07 -14.89
C ASP A 80 6.08 7.55 -13.51
N HIS A 81 5.15 6.94 -12.77
CA HIS A 81 5.44 6.40 -11.43
C HIS A 81 4.41 5.36 -11.02
N LEU A 82 4.76 4.59 -10.02
CA LEU A 82 3.81 3.71 -9.35
C LEU A 82 3.28 4.46 -8.12
N PHE A 83 1.97 4.57 -8.00
CA PHE A 83 1.36 5.22 -6.85
C PHE A 83 0.97 4.18 -5.81
N LEU A 84 1.52 4.29 -4.61
CA LEU A 84 1.14 3.45 -3.47
C LEU A 84 -0.03 4.13 -2.76
N ASP A 85 -1.23 3.65 -3.03
CA ASP A 85 -2.46 4.24 -2.51
C ASP A 85 -2.66 3.91 -1.03
N SER A 86 -2.42 2.68 -0.64
CA SER A 86 -2.47 2.28 0.77
C SER A 86 -1.62 1.05 1.03
N ILE A 87 -1.20 0.92 2.29
CA ILE A 87 -0.52 -0.27 2.79
C ILE A 87 -1.14 -0.55 4.16
N ALA A 88 -1.47 -1.79 4.42
CA ALA A 88 -2.07 -2.19 5.68
C ALA A 88 -1.45 -3.50 6.15
N VAL A 89 -1.11 -3.54 7.46
CA VAL A 89 -0.57 -4.73 8.11
C VAL A 89 -1.44 -5.03 9.31
N HIS A 90 -1.88 -6.29 9.42
CA HIS A 90 -2.66 -6.72 10.57
C HIS A 90 -1.88 -6.44 11.85
N PRO A 91 -2.51 -5.90 12.90
CA PRO A 91 -1.79 -5.58 14.13
C PRO A 91 -0.99 -6.76 14.70
N ASP A 92 -1.49 -7.97 14.59
CA ASP A 92 -0.80 -9.16 15.09
C ASP A 92 0.47 -9.48 14.30
N ALA A 93 0.64 -8.91 13.13
CA ALA A 93 1.82 -9.14 12.30
C ALA A 93 2.84 -8.00 12.37
N HIS A 94 2.60 -7.00 13.22
CA HIS A 94 3.56 -5.92 13.40
C HIS A 94 4.88 -6.47 13.97
N GLY A 95 5.99 -5.97 13.47
CA GLY A 95 7.30 -6.40 13.92
C GLY A 95 7.77 -7.71 13.30
N THR A 96 7.02 -8.28 12.37
CA THR A 96 7.38 -9.56 11.73
C THR A 96 8.01 -9.40 10.35
N GLY A 97 8.16 -8.17 9.87
CA GLY A 97 8.75 -7.91 8.56
C GLY A 97 7.75 -7.87 7.42
N VAL A 98 6.45 -7.99 7.69
CA VAL A 98 5.41 -7.93 6.65
C VAL A 98 5.42 -6.58 5.94
N GLY A 99 5.48 -5.49 6.68
CA GLY A 99 5.51 -4.15 6.09
C GLY A 99 6.72 -3.94 5.19
N ARG A 100 7.90 -4.37 5.64
CA ARG A 100 9.12 -4.30 4.83
C ARG A 100 8.94 -5.08 3.54
N ARG A 101 8.43 -6.29 3.65
CA ARG A 101 8.24 -7.16 2.49
C ARG A 101 7.28 -6.54 1.47
N LEU A 102 6.22 -5.90 1.96
CA LEU A 102 5.27 -5.21 1.09
C LEU A 102 5.92 -4.02 0.39
N LEU A 103 6.71 -3.23 1.11
CA LEU A 103 7.40 -2.09 0.49
C LEU A 103 8.45 -2.53 -0.53
N GLU A 104 9.15 -3.62 -0.25
CA GLU A 104 10.09 -4.21 -1.22
C GLU A 104 9.36 -4.73 -2.46
N PHE A 105 8.18 -5.32 -2.27
CA PHE A 105 7.36 -5.74 -3.38
C PHE A 105 6.95 -4.57 -4.27
N VAL A 106 6.56 -3.45 -3.67
CA VAL A 106 6.17 -2.25 -4.42
C VAL A 106 7.33 -1.76 -5.29
N ASP A 107 8.55 -1.72 -4.76
CA ASP A 107 9.72 -1.33 -5.51
C ASP A 107 9.97 -2.29 -6.69
N ALA A 108 9.90 -3.59 -6.42
CA ALA A 108 10.11 -4.60 -7.45
C ALA A 108 9.04 -4.51 -8.55
N ARG A 109 7.81 -4.23 -8.15
CA ARG A 109 6.70 -4.08 -9.10
C ARG A 109 6.90 -2.86 -9.99
N ALA A 110 7.33 -1.75 -9.41
CA ALA A 110 7.61 -0.55 -10.19
C ALA A 110 8.71 -0.82 -11.21
N ARG A 111 9.79 -1.49 -10.81
CA ARG A 111 10.86 -1.84 -11.73
C ARG A 111 10.38 -2.77 -12.84
N ALA A 112 9.56 -3.75 -12.49
CA ALA A 112 9.00 -4.68 -13.49
C ALA A 112 8.13 -3.96 -14.52
N LEU A 113 7.49 -2.87 -14.14
CA LEU A 113 6.67 -2.06 -15.02
C LEU A 113 7.49 -1.01 -15.78
N GLY A 114 8.79 -0.93 -15.55
CA GLY A 114 9.65 0.06 -16.18
C GLY A 114 9.50 1.46 -15.59
N LEU A 115 8.97 1.56 -14.37
CA LEU A 115 8.78 2.85 -13.71
C LEU A 115 9.93 3.10 -12.74
N GLY A 116 10.50 4.28 -12.81
CA GLY A 116 11.68 4.63 -12.00
C GLY A 116 11.35 5.33 -10.70
N GLU A 117 10.08 5.39 -10.33
CA GLU A 117 9.68 6.17 -9.17
C GLU A 117 8.43 5.59 -8.53
N VAL A 118 8.39 5.63 -7.19
CA VAL A 118 7.20 5.31 -6.40
C VAL A 118 6.79 6.57 -5.65
N ARG A 119 5.51 6.89 -5.64
CA ARG A 119 4.96 8.02 -4.89
C ARG A 119 3.87 7.58 -3.95
N LEU A 120 3.73 8.28 -2.85
CA LEU A 120 2.66 8.09 -1.89
C LEU A 120 2.39 9.39 -1.14
N TYR A 121 1.25 9.48 -0.47
CA TYR A 121 1.05 10.49 0.53
C TYR A 121 0.48 9.85 1.79
N THR A 122 0.66 10.51 2.92
CA THR A 122 0.10 10.09 4.19
C THR A 122 -0.46 11.30 4.91
N ASN A 123 -1.41 11.09 5.81
CA ASN A 123 -1.93 12.17 6.63
C ASN A 123 -0.84 12.65 7.58
N ALA A 124 -0.72 13.96 7.72
CA ALA A 124 0.31 14.55 8.58
C ALA A 124 0.20 14.12 10.05
N LEU A 125 -0.98 13.66 10.48
CA LEU A 125 -1.18 13.16 11.85
C LEU A 125 -0.82 11.68 12.01
N MET A 126 -0.44 11.00 10.95
CA MET A 126 0.08 9.63 11.01
C MET A 126 1.58 9.69 11.23
N TRP A 127 1.98 10.09 12.43
CA TRP A 127 3.39 10.36 12.77
C TRP A 127 4.30 9.18 12.53
N GLU A 128 3.81 7.98 12.78
CA GLU A 128 4.58 6.75 12.60
C GLU A 128 5.05 6.59 11.17
N ASN A 129 4.19 6.95 10.20
CA ASN A 129 4.53 6.85 8.80
C ASN A 129 5.65 7.82 8.41
N GLN A 130 5.67 8.99 9.04
CA GLN A 130 6.70 9.98 8.76
C GLN A 130 8.07 9.55 9.26
N GLU A 131 8.12 8.60 10.20
CA GLU A 131 9.37 8.02 10.62
C GLU A 131 9.75 6.81 9.78
N ILE A 132 8.76 6.04 9.35
CA ILE A 132 8.99 4.80 8.63
C ILE A 132 9.41 5.04 7.18
N TYR A 133 8.68 5.84 6.43
CA TYR A 133 8.95 5.98 5.00
C TYR A 133 10.36 6.46 4.66
N PRO A 134 10.94 7.43 5.38
CA PRO A 134 12.33 7.81 5.10
C PRO A 134 13.33 6.67 5.25
N ARG A 135 13.07 5.72 6.15
CA ARG A 135 13.95 4.57 6.35
C ARG A 135 13.96 3.65 5.14
N PHE A 136 12.94 3.73 4.30
CA PHE A 136 12.84 2.91 3.08
C PHE A 136 13.18 3.69 1.82
N GLY A 137 13.80 4.86 1.97
CA GLY A 137 14.28 5.63 0.84
C GLY A 137 13.34 6.68 0.30
N TYR A 138 12.21 6.90 0.97
CA TYR A 138 11.26 7.93 0.56
C TYR A 138 11.70 9.28 1.07
N GLU A 139 11.51 10.33 0.25
CA GLU A 139 11.79 11.70 0.65
C GLU A 139 10.53 12.54 0.51
N VAL A 140 10.37 13.52 1.38
CA VAL A 140 9.25 14.47 1.33
C VAL A 140 9.44 15.38 0.13
N VAL A 141 8.39 15.50 -0.69
CA VAL A 141 8.41 16.44 -1.81
C VAL A 141 7.51 17.64 -1.56
N GLU A 142 6.47 17.47 -0.73
CA GLU A 142 5.53 18.55 -0.51
C GLU A 142 4.61 18.22 0.65
N ARG A 143 4.15 19.25 1.35
CA ARG A 143 3.06 19.12 2.31
C ARG A 143 1.92 19.99 1.80
N ARG A 144 0.72 19.42 1.74
CA ARG A 144 -0.42 20.12 1.13
C ARG A 144 -1.71 19.77 1.86
N VAL A 145 -2.56 20.78 2.04
CA VAL A 145 -3.90 20.56 2.57
C VAL A 145 -4.85 20.37 1.40
N ASP A 146 -5.51 19.22 1.36
CA ASP A 146 -6.49 18.87 0.34
C ASP A 146 -7.84 18.67 1.05
N GLY A 147 -8.70 19.69 1.01
CA GLY A 147 -9.97 19.64 1.73
C GLY A 147 -9.76 19.54 3.23
N SER A 148 -10.25 18.47 3.85
CA SER A 148 -10.07 18.21 5.28
C SER A 148 -8.80 17.43 5.60
N TYR A 149 -7.99 17.12 4.60
CA TYR A 149 -6.80 16.29 4.79
C TYR A 149 -5.53 17.11 4.68
N ASP A 150 -4.70 17.06 5.72
CA ASP A 150 -3.36 17.63 5.72
C ASP A 150 -2.42 16.49 5.35
N ARG A 151 -1.80 16.57 4.18
CA ARG A 151 -1.04 15.46 3.60
C ARG A 151 0.42 15.78 3.43
N VAL A 152 1.26 14.78 3.71
CA VAL A 152 2.69 14.81 3.39
C VAL A 152 2.90 13.89 2.20
N HIS A 153 3.43 14.43 1.12
CA HIS A 153 3.70 13.71 -0.13
C HIS A 153 5.15 13.28 -0.19
N TYR A 154 5.37 12.02 -0.56
CA TYR A 154 6.69 11.41 -0.62
C TYR A 154 6.94 10.83 -2.01
N ARG A 155 8.21 10.73 -2.36
CA ARG A 155 8.63 9.95 -3.51
C ARG A 155 9.86 9.13 -3.17
N LYS A 156 10.05 8.04 -3.91
CA LYS A 156 11.27 7.23 -3.86
C LYS A 156 11.74 7.05 -5.29
N LEU A 157 12.97 7.45 -5.57
CA LEU A 157 13.59 7.22 -6.86
C LEU A 157 14.27 5.85 -6.84
N LEU A 158 14.01 5.04 -7.87
CA LEU A 158 14.57 3.70 -7.97
C LEU A 158 15.79 3.77 -8.89
N GLY A 159 16.92 3.42 -8.36
CA GLY A 159 18.16 3.51 -9.10
C GLY A 159 18.38 2.48 -10.18
#